data_b88416cf79f4232eb45ad17d2a7a270d
#
_entry.id   b88416cf79f4232eb45ad17d2a7a270d
#
_cell.length_a   1.000
_cell.length_b   1.000
_cell.length_c   1.000
_cell.angle_alpha   90.00
_cell.angle_beta   90.00
_cell.angle_gamma   90.00
#
_symmetry.space_group_name_H-M   'P 1'
#
loop_
_entity.id
_entity.type
_entity.pdbx_description
1 polymer ?
#
loop_
_entity_poly.entity_id
_entity_poly.type
_entity_poly.pdbx_seq_one_letter_code
_entity_poly.pdbx_strand_id
1 'polypeptide(L)'
;MKRFLPLATVAVTFILSFTVLATPPTTEAALADRILGDPNAPVTIVEYSSLTCSHCRKFHVETLPNLKKTYIDTGKVKLIYRDFPFDQLGLMAAVMARCAMSDRYFAFIEVLYEQQSNWSRSKTPFEALVKIGKLGGLNPADFEACLKNEALVDGLVKKRLDGQKNFDVNATPTFIIDGDHKIIGAEPYEEFDKILAKKVK
;
A
#
# COMPACT_ATOMS: atom_id res chain seq x y z
N MET A 1 70.21 14.51 -29.27
CA MET A 1 69.44 14.03 -28.15
C MET A 1 67.94 14.17 -28.51
N LYS A 2 67.26 13.06 -28.88
CA LYS A 2 65.86 13.03 -29.31
C LYS A 2 65.02 12.64 -28.08
N ARG A 3 64.20 13.54 -27.57
CA ARG A 3 63.24 13.29 -26.46
C ARG A 3 61.99 12.60 -27.01
N PHE A 4 61.76 11.37 -26.66
CA PHE A 4 60.48 10.67 -26.86
C PHE A 4 59.49 11.08 -25.79
N LEU A 5 58.35 11.65 -26.17
CA LEU A 5 57.19 11.90 -25.29
C LEU A 5 56.33 10.63 -25.30
N PRO A 6 55.91 10.10 -24.15
CA PRO A 6 54.97 8.98 -24.13
C PRO A 6 53.55 9.48 -24.39
N LEU A 7 52.88 8.86 -25.35
CA LEU A 7 51.43 9.03 -25.58
C LEU A 7 50.66 8.33 -24.42
N ALA A 8 50.00 9.11 -23.62
CA ALA A 8 49.09 8.56 -22.59
C ALA A 8 47.77 8.17 -23.28
N THR A 9 47.50 6.89 -23.37
CA THR A 9 46.21 6.35 -23.86
C THR A 9 45.20 6.45 -22.74
N VAL A 10 44.23 7.38 -22.87
CA VAL A 10 43.08 7.48 -21.95
C VAL A 10 42.05 6.42 -22.36
N ALA A 11 41.91 5.38 -21.55
CA ALA A 11 40.85 4.39 -21.70
C ALA A 11 39.56 4.96 -21.18
N VAL A 12 38.61 5.31 -22.07
CA VAL A 12 37.26 5.73 -21.73
C VAL A 12 36.45 4.47 -21.43
N THR A 13 36.25 4.20 -20.15
CA THR A 13 35.36 3.12 -19.69
C THR A 13 33.90 3.54 -19.84
N PHE A 14 33.22 2.99 -20.84
CA PHE A 14 31.76 3.18 -20.99
C PHE A 14 31.03 2.34 -19.94
N ILE A 15 30.51 3.01 -18.91
CA ILE A 15 29.61 2.37 -17.94
C ILE A 15 28.22 2.28 -18.58
N LEU A 16 27.87 1.07 -19.07
CA LEU A 16 26.49 0.77 -19.46
C LEU A 16 25.62 0.77 -18.21
N SER A 17 24.87 1.85 -18.00
CA SER A 17 23.81 1.89 -17.01
C SER A 17 22.65 1.00 -17.49
N PHE A 18 22.55 -0.22 -16.95
CA PHE A 18 21.38 -1.06 -17.13
C PHE A 18 20.22 -0.44 -16.32
N THR A 19 19.27 0.18 -16.99
CA THR A 19 17.96 0.50 -16.41
C THR A 19 17.24 -0.81 -16.15
N VAL A 20 17.22 -1.24 -14.89
CA VAL A 20 16.37 -2.36 -14.45
C VAL A 20 14.93 -1.87 -14.56
N LEU A 21 14.21 -2.29 -15.58
CA LEU A 21 12.76 -2.13 -15.67
C LEU A 21 12.15 -2.99 -14.55
N ALA A 22 11.49 -2.35 -13.60
CA ALA A 22 10.78 -3.05 -12.56
C ALA A 22 9.64 -3.86 -13.19
N THR A 23 9.71 -5.19 -13.09
CA THR A 23 8.62 -6.07 -13.52
C THR A 23 7.52 -6.08 -12.47
N PRO A 24 6.23 -6.18 -12.88
CA PRO A 24 5.13 -6.35 -11.93
C PRO A 24 5.37 -7.55 -11.00
N PRO A 25 4.93 -7.48 -9.74
CA PRO A 25 5.04 -8.60 -8.81
C PRO A 25 4.24 -9.80 -9.31
N THR A 26 4.65 -11.02 -8.92
CA THR A 26 3.83 -12.21 -9.14
C THR A 26 2.50 -12.06 -8.42
N THR A 27 1.46 -12.78 -8.85
CA THR A 27 0.15 -12.76 -8.19
C THR A 27 0.24 -13.09 -6.70
N GLU A 28 1.06 -14.09 -6.34
CA GLU A 28 1.30 -14.46 -4.94
C GLU A 28 1.91 -13.30 -4.15
N ALA A 29 2.97 -12.69 -4.66
CA ALA A 29 3.62 -11.54 -4.03
C ALA A 29 2.69 -10.32 -3.93
N ALA A 30 1.83 -10.08 -4.94
CA ALA A 30 0.84 -9.02 -4.93
C ALA A 30 -0.23 -9.25 -3.86
N LEU A 31 -0.67 -10.50 -3.67
CA LEU A 31 -1.67 -10.89 -2.67
C LEU A 31 -1.11 -11.10 -1.26
N ALA A 32 0.20 -11.11 -1.07
CA ALA A 32 0.80 -11.21 0.26
C ALA A 32 0.32 -10.10 1.19
N ASP A 33 0.30 -10.36 2.50
CA ASP A 33 -0.07 -9.33 3.49
C ASP A 33 0.90 -8.15 3.40
N ARG A 34 0.35 -6.94 3.50
CA ARG A 34 1.10 -5.69 3.53
C ARG A 34 1.17 -5.21 4.96
N ILE A 35 2.39 -5.15 5.48
CA ILE A 35 2.67 -4.83 6.88
C ILE A 35 3.34 -3.46 6.95
N LEU A 36 2.77 -2.55 7.74
CA LEU A 36 3.37 -1.29 8.13
C LEU A 36 3.96 -1.44 9.53
N GLY A 37 5.23 -1.13 9.68
CA GLY A 37 5.99 -1.30 10.91
C GLY A 37 6.83 -2.58 10.94
N ASP A 38 7.31 -2.94 12.13
CA ASP A 38 8.11 -4.16 12.34
C ASP A 38 7.21 -5.41 12.22
N PRO A 39 7.49 -6.36 11.30
CA PRO A 39 6.73 -7.58 11.17
C PRO A 39 6.73 -8.44 12.45
N ASN A 40 7.71 -8.25 13.33
CA ASN A 40 7.81 -8.95 14.62
C ASN A 40 7.18 -8.18 15.78
N ALA A 41 6.54 -7.03 15.54
CA ALA A 41 5.86 -6.27 16.58
C ALA A 41 4.84 -7.13 17.34
N PRO A 42 4.80 -7.05 18.68
CA PRO A 42 3.99 -7.94 19.51
C PRO A 42 2.47 -7.75 19.30
N VAL A 43 2.03 -6.54 18.99
CA VAL A 43 0.60 -6.24 18.80
C VAL A 43 0.29 -6.05 17.32
N THR A 44 -0.80 -6.65 16.86
CA THR A 44 -1.24 -6.58 15.46
C THR A 44 -2.56 -5.84 15.33
N ILE A 45 -2.60 -4.85 14.45
CA ILE A 45 -3.85 -4.24 13.95
C ILE A 45 -4.06 -4.74 12.53
N VAL A 46 -5.20 -5.40 12.26
CA VAL A 46 -5.65 -5.70 10.89
C VAL A 46 -6.68 -4.66 10.50
N GLU A 47 -6.38 -3.85 9.50
CA GLU A 47 -7.28 -2.86 8.93
C GLU A 47 -7.95 -3.40 7.68
N TYR A 48 -9.26 -3.46 7.66
CA TYR A 48 -10.07 -3.70 6.45
C TYR A 48 -10.54 -2.36 5.89
N SER A 49 -10.07 -2.02 4.70
CA SER A 49 -10.18 -0.66 4.17
C SER A 49 -10.49 -0.63 2.68
N SER A 50 -11.21 0.40 2.23
CA SER A 50 -11.50 0.64 0.81
C SER A 50 -10.95 2.00 0.39
N LEU A 51 -10.27 2.03 -0.74
CA LEU A 51 -9.66 3.26 -1.28
C LEU A 51 -10.68 4.29 -1.76
N THR A 52 -11.95 3.90 -1.99
CA THR A 52 -13.06 4.82 -2.29
C THR A 52 -13.81 5.31 -1.04
N CYS A 53 -13.54 4.74 0.14
CA CYS A 53 -14.21 5.09 1.38
C CYS A 53 -13.65 6.37 2.00
N SER A 54 -14.49 7.40 2.21
CA SER A 54 -14.11 8.66 2.83
C SER A 54 -13.70 8.53 4.30
N HIS A 55 -14.31 7.61 5.04
CA HIS A 55 -13.92 7.32 6.42
C HIS A 55 -12.55 6.63 6.50
N CYS A 56 -12.21 5.76 5.54
CA CYS A 56 -10.87 5.19 5.44
C CYS A 56 -9.82 6.29 5.19
N ARG A 57 -10.13 7.21 4.27
CA ARG A 57 -9.30 8.40 4.06
C ARG A 57 -9.11 9.20 5.36
N LYS A 58 -10.20 9.46 6.09
CA LYS A 58 -10.14 10.21 7.36
C LYS A 58 -9.17 9.53 8.33
N PHE A 59 -9.28 8.22 8.53
CA PHE A 59 -8.37 7.49 9.40
C PHE A 59 -6.90 7.63 8.95
N HIS A 60 -6.62 7.44 7.67
CA HIS A 60 -5.26 7.50 7.14
C HIS A 60 -4.62 8.90 7.25
N VAL A 61 -5.43 9.96 7.11
CA VAL A 61 -4.93 11.35 7.14
C VAL A 61 -4.86 11.90 8.57
N GLU A 62 -5.82 11.55 9.44
CA GLU A 62 -5.98 12.20 10.76
C GLU A 62 -5.50 11.32 11.92
N THR A 63 -5.77 10.02 11.89
CA THR A 63 -5.52 9.10 13.02
C THR A 63 -4.22 8.31 12.86
N LEU A 64 -3.99 7.71 11.70
CA LEU A 64 -2.83 6.85 11.43
C LEU A 64 -1.47 7.54 11.68
N PRO A 65 -1.25 8.83 11.36
CA PRO A 65 0.04 9.49 11.64
C PRO A 65 0.42 9.47 13.11
N ASN A 66 -0.55 9.65 14.03
CA ASN A 66 -0.31 9.58 15.46
C ASN A 66 -0.05 8.13 15.93
N LEU A 67 -0.82 7.16 15.41
CA LEU A 67 -0.58 5.74 15.69
C LEU A 67 0.80 5.31 15.19
N LYS A 68 1.19 5.78 13.99
CA LYS A 68 2.49 5.50 13.40
C LYS A 68 3.61 6.00 14.31
N LYS A 69 3.57 7.25 14.69
CA LYS A 69 4.57 7.89 15.56
C LYS A 69 4.69 7.21 16.93
N THR A 70 3.55 6.86 17.56
CA THR A 70 3.54 6.39 18.96
C THR A 70 3.81 4.90 19.08
N TYR A 71 3.30 4.11 18.14
CA TYR A 71 3.25 2.65 18.27
C TYR A 71 3.96 1.91 17.15
N ILE A 72 3.76 2.32 15.88
CA ILE A 72 4.26 1.54 14.74
C ILE A 72 5.76 1.78 14.54
N ASP A 73 6.20 3.04 14.47
CA ASP A 73 7.62 3.39 14.29
C ASP A 73 8.48 3.04 15.53
N THR A 74 7.83 2.78 16.66
CA THR A 74 8.50 2.32 17.88
C THR A 74 8.58 0.80 18.01
N GLY A 75 8.09 0.06 16.99
CA GLY A 75 8.13 -1.41 16.95
C GLY A 75 7.16 -2.11 17.91
N LYS A 76 6.22 -1.38 18.53
CA LYS A 76 5.26 -1.93 19.49
C LYS A 76 4.04 -2.55 18.81
N VAL A 77 3.66 -2.01 17.67
CA VAL A 77 2.48 -2.40 16.89
C VAL A 77 2.84 -2.51 15.43
N LYS A 78 2.28 -3.49 14.75
CA LYS A 78 2.25 -3.57 13.29
C LYS A 78 0.82 -3.40 12.79
N LEU A 79 0.67 -2.77 11.61
CA LEU A 79 -0.60 -2.67 10.92
C LEU A 79 -0.56 -3.52 9.66
N ILE A 80 -1.52 -4.43 9.52
CA ILE A 80 -1.73 -5.24 8.31
C ILE A 80 -2.90 -4.62 7.56
N TYR A 81 -2.62 -4.10 6.37
CA TYR A 81 -3.65 -3.53 5.50
C TYR A 81 -4.30 -4.61 4.66
N ARG A 82 -5.63 -4.70 4.69
CA ARG A 82 -6.44 -5.62 3.90
C ARG A 82 -7.44 -4.87 3.05
N ASP A 83 -7.32 -5.05 1.74
CA ASP A 83 -8.25 -4.45 0.79
C ASP A 83 -9.67 -5.00 1.00
N PHE A 84 -10.61 -4.06 1.09
CA PHE A 84 -12.03 -4.34 1.23
C PHE A 84 -12.84 -3.48 0.26
N PRO A 85 -12.65 -3.64 -1.08
CA PRO A 85 -13.33 -2.80 -2.07
C PRO A 85 -14.84 -3.07 -2.08
N PHE A 86 -15.65 -2.00 -2.06
CA PHE A 86 -17.11 -2.09 -2.19
C PHE A 86 -17.58 -1.97 -3.64
N ASP A 87 -16.79 -1.33 -4.46
CA ASP A 87 -17.13 -0.95 -5.84
C ASP A 87 -15.96 -1.26 -6.79
N GLN A 88 -16.25 -1.21 -8.06
CA GLN A 88 -15.28 -1.50 -9.11
C GLN A 88 -14.12 -0.52 -9.13
N LEU A 89 -14.36 0.75 -8.79
CA LEU A 89 -13.31 1.76 -8.76
C LEU A 89 -12.34 1.53 -7.58
N GLY A 90 -12.88 1.17 -6.41
CA GLY A 90 -12.09 0.75 -5.25
C GLY A 90 -11.24 -0.49 -5.54
N LEU A 91 -11.80 -1.46 -6.27
CA LEU A 91 -11.08 -2.64 -6.71
C LEU A 91 -9.95 -2.28 -7.69
N MET A 92 -10.23 -1.43 -8.67
CA MET A 92 -9.21 -0.93 -9.62
C MET A 92 -8.04 -0.24 -8.90
N ALA A 93 -8.33 0.62 -7.94
CA ALA A 93 -7.31 1.30 -7.15
C ALA A 93 -6.51 0.32 -6.26
N ALA A 94 -7.16 -0.68 -5.68
CA ALA A 94 -6.51 -1.75 -4.92
C ALA A 94 -5.56 -2.58 -5.82
N VAL A 95 -6.02 -2.98 -7.01
CA VAL A 95 -5.16 -3.67 -8.00
C VAL A 95 -3.94 -2.82 -8.33
N MET A 96 -4.11 -1.53 -8.59
CA MET A 96 -2.97 -0.64 -8.87
C MET A 96 -1.96 -0.62 -7.73
N ALA A 97 -2.43 -0.44 -6.49
CA ALA A 97 -1.55 -0.43 -5.32
C ALA A 97 -0.81 -1.77 -5.14
N ARG A 98 -1.49 -2.90 -5.40
CA ARG A 98 -0.91 -4.24 -5.32
C ARG A 98 0.10 -4.54 -6.43
N CYS A 99 -0.03 -3.89 -7.59
CA CYS A 99 0.92 -3.98 -8.70
C CYS A 99 2.15 -3.10 -8.52
N ALA A 100 2.12 -2.15 -7.61
CA ALA A 100 3.33 -1.44 -7.22
C ALA A 100 4.30 -2.38 -6.49
N MET A 101 5.58 -2.03 -6.52
CA MET A 101 6.61 -2.76 -5.75
C MET A 101 6.24 -2.76 -4.26
N SER A 102 6.52 -3.88 -3.59
CA SER A 102 6.08 -4.09 -2.20
C SER A 102 6.60 -3.03 -1.22
N ASP A 103 7.81 -2.53 -1.45
CA ASP A 103 8.44 -1.46 -0.66
C ASP A 103 7.76 -0.09 -0.83
N ARG A 104 7.01 0.11 -1.92
CA ARG A 104 6.29 1.35 -2.22
C ARG A 104 4.79 1.27 -1.92
N TYR A 105 4.29 0.11 -1.49
CA TYR A 105 2.87 -0.11 -1.31
C TYR A 105 2.20 0.93 -0.41
N PHE A 106 2.74 1.18 0.80
CA PHE A 106 2.14 2.14 1.72
C PHE A 106 2.28 3.59 1.24
N ALA A 107 3.34 3.94 0.51
CA ALA A 107 3.45 5.23 -0.14
C ALA A 107 2.34 5.43 -1.19
N PHE A 108 1.98 4.37 -1.95
CA PHE A 108 0.82 4.41 -2.84
C PHE A 108 -0.50 4.58 -2.09
N ILE A 109 -0.71 3.82 -1.00
CA ILE A 109 -1.91 3.94 -0.16
C ILE A 109 -2.07 5.37 0.36
N GLU A 110 -0.98 5.98 0.85
CA GLU A 110 -0.96 7.35 1.34
C GLU A 110 -1.39 8.35 0.26
N VAL A 111 -0.74 8.33 -0.90
CA VAL A 111 -1.08 9.20 -2.04
C VAL A 111 -2.51 8.97 -2.54
N LEU A 112 -2.97 7.71 -2.59
CA LEU A 112 -4.33 7.40 -3.01
C LEU A 112 -5.37 7.98 -2.06
N TYR A 113 -5.14 7.95 -0.74
CA TYR A 113 -6.05 8.57 0.23
C TYR A 113 -5.94 10.09 0.21
N GLU A 114 -4.75 10.67 0.18
CA GLU A 114 -4.58 12.12 0.10
C GLU A 114 -5.30 12.70 -1.12
N GLN A 115 -5.15 12.06 -2.28
CA GLN A 115 -5.75 12.50 -3.53
C GLN A 115 -7.11 11.86 -3.84
N GLN A 116 -7.74 11.18 -2.87
CA GLN A 116 -8.95 10.39 -3.08
C GLN A 116 -10.03 11.14 -3.88
N SER A 117 -10.34 12.39 -3.49
CA SER A 117 -11.37 13.17 -4.17
C SER A 117 -11.01 13.51 -5.62
N ASN A 118 -9.72 13.62 -5.94
CA ASN A 118 -9.24 14.00 -7.28
C ASN A 118 -9.41 12.83 -8.27
N TRP A 119 -9.07 11.61 -7.85
CA TRP A 119 -9.16 10.45 -8.74
C TRP A 119 -10.53 9.78 -8.69
N SER A 120 -11.15 9.66 -7.50
CA SER A 120 -12.41 8.92 -7.35
C SER A 120 -13.63 9.65 -7.94
N ARG A 121 -13.56 10.97 -8.05
CA ARG A 121 -14.61 11.81 -8.67
C ARG A 121 -14.27 12.27 -10.08
N SER A 122 -13.15 11.82 -10.63
CA SER A 122 -12.74 12.14 -11.99
C SER A 122 -13.76 11.60 -13.00
N LYS A 123 -13.94 12.29 -14.12
CA LYS A 123 -14.69 11.76 -15.27
C LYS A 123 -13.94 10.61 -15.96
N THR A 124 -12.62 10.56 -15.75
CA THR A 124 -11.72 9.53 -16.28
C THR A 124 -10.88 8.95 -15.15
N PRO A 125 -11.46 8.13 -14.23
CA PRO A 125 -10.77 7.66 -13.04
C PRO A 125 -9.56 6.78 -13.38
N PHE A 126 -9.62 5.99 -14.45
CA PHE A 126 -8.50 5.17 -14.89
C PHE A 126 -7.28 6.02 -15.22
N GLU A 127 -7.44 7.08 -16.02
CA GLU A 127 -6.35 7.98 -16.37
C GLU A 127 -5.80 8.73 -15.15
N ALA A 128 -6.67 9.07 -14.19
CA ALA A 128 -6.25 9.69 -12.95
C ALA A 128 -5.39 8.71 -12.10
N LEU A 129 -5.78 7.45 -12.00
CA LEU A 129 -5.01 6.40 -11.35
C LEU A 129 -3.69 6.12 -12.09
N VAL A 130 -3.70 6.08 -13.43
CA VAL A 130 -2.48 5.94 -14.24
C VAL A 130 -1.47 7.06 -13.93
N LYS A 131 -1.93 8.31 -13.76
CA LYS A 131 -1.04 9.43 -13.38
C LYS A 131 -0.39 9.20 -12.02
N ILE A 132 -1.16 8.75 -11.03
CA ILE A 132 -0.63 8.39 -9.71
C ILE A 132 0.35 7.22 -9.81
N GLY A 133 -0.01 6.16 -10.55
CA GLY A 133 0.85 5.01 -10.78
C GLY A 133 2.21 5.38 -11.36
N LYS A 134 2.22 6.27 -12.37
CA LYS A 134 3.48 6.77 -12.99
C LYS A 134 4.39 7.48 -12.00
N LEU A 135 3.85 8.27 -11.07
CA LEU A 135 4.63 8.94 -10.04
C LEU A 135 5.37 7.94 -9.14
N GLY A 136 4.78 6.77 -8.93
CA GLY A 136 5.38 5.66 -8.16
C GLY A 136 6.18 4.67 -9.02
N GLY A 137 6.36 4.92 -10.32
CA GLY A 137 7.15 4.06 -11.21
C GLY A 137 6.38 2.88 -11.80
N LEU A 138 5.05 2.82 -11.63
CA LEU A 138 4.19 1.85 -12.30
C LEU A 138 3.86 2.36 -13.72
N ASN A 139 4.24 1.62 -14.75
CA ASN A 139 3.88 2.00 -16.11
C ASN A 139 2.43 1.58 -16.44
N PRO A 140 1.77 2.27 -17.40
CA PRO A 140 0.38 1.99 -17.74
C PRO A 140 0.13 0.56 -18.24
N ALA A 141 1.08 -0.02 -18.99
CA ALA A 141 0.94 -1.37 -19.54
C ALA A 141 0.95 -2.43 -18.43
N ASP A 142 1.80 -2.25 -17.41
CA ASP A 142 1.83 -3.14 -16.25
C ASP A 142 0.55 -3.02 -15.42
N PHE A 143 0.01 -1.80 -15.26
CA PHE A 143 -1.26 -1.61 -14.58
C PHE A 143 -2.42 -2.29 -15.33
N GLU A 144 -2.49 -2.13 -16.65
CA GLU A 144 -3.49 -2.83 -17.47
C GLU A 144 -3.33 -4.35 -17.40
N ALA A 145 -2.09 -4.86 -17.42
CA ALA A 145 -1.82 -6.28 -17.27
C ALA A 145 -2.31 -6.81 -15.93
N CYS A 146 -2.11 -6.05 -14.85
CA CYS A 146 -2.60 -6.40 -13.52
C CYS A 146 -4.13 -6.39 -13.44
N LEU A 147 -4.80 -5.44 -14.08
CA LEU A 147 -6.26 -5.41 -14.14
C LEU A 147 -6.86 -6.60 -14.90
N LYS A 148 -6.12 -7.15 -15.87
CA LYS A 148 -6.48 -8.36 -16.62
C LYS A 148 -6.07 -9.66 -15.92
N ASN A 149 -5.32 -9.58 -14.83
CA ASN A 149 -4.92 -10.74 -14.04
C ASN A 149 -6.08 -11.17 -13.14
N GLU A 150 -6.91 -12.10 -13.66
CA GLU A 150 -8.09 -12.61 -12.96
C GLU A 150 -7.73 -13.17 -11.59
N ALA A 151 -6.61 -13.91 -11.46
CA ALA A 151 -6.20 -14.49 -10.19
C ALA A 151 -5.87 -13.42 -9.12
N LEU A 152 -5.35 -12.25 -9.53
CA LEU A 152 -5.13 -11.12 -8.62
C LEU A 152 -6.46 -10.48 -8.20
N VAL A 153 -7.35 -10.24 -9.16
CA VAL A 153 -8.67 -9.64 -8.93
C VAL A 153 -9.51 -10.53 -8.00
N ASP A 154 -9.61 -11.82 -8.33
CA ASP A 154 -10.34 -12.82 -7.53
C ASP A 154 -9.74 -12.97 -6.13
N GLY A 155 -8.43 -12.93 -6.03
CA GLY A 155 -7.72 -12.98 -4.74
C GLY A 155 -8.07 -11.80 -3.83
N LEU A 156 -8.21 -10.58 -4.38
CA LEU A 156 -8.65 -9.40 -3.62
C LEU A 156 -10.12 -9.53 -3.18
N VAL A 157 -10.99 -9.98 -4.08
CA VAL A 157 -12.40 -10.23 -3.76
C VAL A 157 -12.51 -11.32 -2.69
N LYS A 158 -11.72 -12.38 -2.79
CA LYS A 158 -11.69 -13.44 -1.77
C LYS A 158 -11.25 -12.90 -0.40
N LYS A 159 -10.21 -12.08 -0.32
CA LYS A 159 -9.76 -11.46 0.95
C LYS A 159 -10.88 -10.63 1.59
N ARG A 160 -11.66 -9.90 0.80
CA ARG A 160 -12.85 -9.20 1.27
C ARG A 160 -13.87 -10.16 1.86
N LEU A 161 -14.23 -11.23 1.13
CA LEU A 161 -15.20 -12.24 1.59
C LEU A 161 -14.72 -12.97 2.84
N ASP A 162 -13.42 -13.26 2.93
CA ASP A 162 -12.83 -13.86 4.14
C ASP A 162 -12.96 -12.91 5.35
N GLY A 163 -12.78 -11.60 5.17
CA GLY A 163 -13.01 -10.60 6.21
C GLY A 163 -14.47 -10.56 6.67
N GLN A 164 -15.43 -10.62 5.74
CA GLN A 164 -16.86 -10.70 6.06
C GLN A 164 -17.18 -11.96 6.84
N LYS A 165 -16.70 -13.11 6.37
CA LYS A 165 -17.04 -14.41 6.96
C LYS A 165 -16.39 -14.62 8.34
N ASN A 166 -15.11 -14.27 8.49
CA ASN A 166 -14.34 -14.65 9.68
C ASN A 166 -14.39 -13.60 10.79
N PHE A 167 -14.65 -12.32 10.44
CA PHE A 167 -14.61 -11.20 11.38
C PHE A 167 -15.85 -10.33 11.30
N ASP A 168 -16.90 -10.76 10.58
CA ASP A 168 -18.14 -9.98 10.39
C ASP A 168 -17.83 -8.53 9.99
N VAL A 169 -16.92 -8.34 9.02
CA VAL A 169 -16.61 -7.02 8.48
C VAL A 169 -17.68 -6.64 7.46
N ASN A 170 -18.49 -5.64 7.80
CA ASN A 170 -19.59 -5.14 6.96
C ASN A 170 -19.54 -3.63 6.72
N ALA A 171 -18.53 -2.96 7.26
CA ALA A 171 -18.25 -1.54 7.08
C ALA A 171 -16.74 -1.29 6.99
N THR A 172 -16.33 -0.12 6.45
CA THR A 172 -14.93 0.31 6.41
C THR A 172 -14.75 1.75 6.92
N PRO A 173 -13.63 2.04 7.57
CA PRO A 173 -12.63 1.08 7.99
C PRO A 173 -13.14 0.20 9.14
N THR A 174 -12.68 -1.04 9.21
CA THR A 174 -12.86 -1.91 10.38
C THR A 174 -11.48 -2.40 10.80
N PHE A 175 -11.19 -2.33 12.09
CA PHE A 175 -9.92 -2.75 12.67
C PHE A 175 -10.14 -3.92 13.60
N ILE A 176 -9.29 -4.94 13.47
CA ILE A 176 -9.22 -6.06 14.41
C ILE A 176 -7.85 -6.01 15.08
N ILE A 177 -7.84 -5.83 16.41
CA ILE A 177 -6.61 -5.73 17.20
C ILE A 177 -6.42 -7.05 17.93
N ASP A 178 -5.31 -7.75 17.65
CA ASP A 178 -4.96 -9.08 18.17
C ASP A 178 -6.06 -10.14 18.09
N GLY A 179 -7.01 -9.96 17.17
CA GLY A 179 -8.13 -10.88 16.95
C GLY A 179 -9.29 -10.77 17.93
N ASP A 180 -9.18 -9.98 18.99
CA ASP A 180 -10.16 -9.92 20.10
C ASP A 180 -10.87 -8.56 20.25
N HIS A 181 -10.28 -7.46 19.79
CA HIS A 181 -10.91 -6.13 19.85
C HIS A 181 -11.26 -5.64 18.44
N LYS A 182 -12.50 -5.20 18.26
CA LYS A 182 -13.00 -4.68 16.99
C LYS A 182 -13.35 -3.19 17.14
N ILE A 183 -12.78 -2.36 16.27
CA ILE A 183 -13.13 -0.95 16.10
C ILE A 183 -13.77 -0.79 14.72
N ILE A 184 -14.90 -0.08 14.62
CA ILE A 184 -15.62 0.17 13.37
C ILE A 184 -15.68 1.67 13.13
N GLY A 185 -15.25 2.09 11.94
CA GLY A 185 -15.24 3.50 11.54
C GLY A 185 -13.92 4.21 11.82
N ALA A 186 -13.84 5.47 11.38
CA ALA A 186 -12.67 6.32 11.55
C ALA A 186 -12.68 6.96 12.94
N GLU A 187 -12.50 6.13 13.96
CA GLU A 187 -12.41 6.58 15.34
C GLU A 187 -11.14 7.44 15.55
N PRO A 188 -11.16 8.38 16.50
CA PRO A 188 -10.01 9.21 16.83
C PRO A 188 -8.89 8.38 17.48
N TYR A 189 -7.68 8.94 17.51
CA TYR A 189 -6.49 8.30 18.07
C TYR A 189 -6.69 7.75 19.48
N GLU A 190 -7.43 8.48 20.32
CA GLU A 190 -7.66 8.15 21.73
C GLU A 190 -8.38 6.80 21.93
N GLU A 191 -9.23 6.41 20.98
CA GLU A 191 -9.93 5.11 21.07
C GLU A 191 -8.96 3.94 20.80
N PHE A 192 -8.03 4.11 19.87
CA PHE A 192 -6.95 3.14 19.66
C PHE A 192 -5.98 3.12 20.85
N ASP A 193 -5.59 4.28 21.36
CA ASP A 193 -4.65 4.42 22.46
C ASP A 193 -5.15 3.72 23.74
N LYS A 194 -6.43 3.84 24.07
CA LYS A 194 -7.07 3.15 25.21
C LYS A 194 -6.85 1.62 25.19
N ILE A 195 -6.81 1.03 24.00
CA ILE A 195 -6.62 -0.41 23.81
C ILE A 195 -5.12 -0.73 23.75
N LEU A 196 -4.40 -0.03 22.89
CA LEU A 196 -2.99 -0.32 22.60
C LEU A 196 -2.10 -0.10 23.81
N ALA A 197 -2.31 0.96 24.60
CA ALA A 197 -1.54 1.22 25.81
C ALA A 197 -1.62 0.10 26.87
N LYS A 198 -2.69 -0.70 26.85
CA LYS A 198 -2.83 -1.87 27.73
C LYS A 198 -2.13 -3.10 27.18
N LYS A 199 -2.01 -3.21 25.84
CA LYS A 199 -1.44 -4.38 25.15
C LYS A 199 0.07 -4.32 24.98
N VAL A 200 0.67 -3.13 24.92
CA VAL A 200 2.12 -2.92 24.70
C VAL A 200 2.94 -2.76 26.00
N LYS A 201 2.39 -3.22 27.11
CA LYS A 201 3.07 -3.16 28.41
C LYS A 201 4.17 -4.19 28.53
#